data_3621d5305ba2359c447d29e59e73f446
#
_entry.id   3621d5305ba2359c447d29e59e73f446
#
_cell.length_a   1.000
_cell.length_b   1.000
_cell.length_c   1.000
_cell.angle_alpha   90.00
_cell.angle_beta   90.00
_cell.angle_gamma   90.00
#
_symmetry.space_group_name_H-M   'P 1'
#
loop_
_entity.id
_entity.type
_entity.pdbx_description
1 polymer ?
#
loop_
_entity_poly.entity_id
_entity_poly.type
_entity_poly.pdbx_seq_one_letter_code
_entity_poly.pdbx_strand_id
1 'polypeptide(L)'
;MEILDSSIFDLSPIPMWLEDFSEVKKQLDLWKADGVENLRTFLEEDQSRIASCAHLIKILRVNQKTLDLFEAKNLKHLTQNLSVIFQQEMFQSYLFELLQIWD
;
A
#
# COMPACT_ATOMS: atom_id res chain seq x y z
N MET A 1 -3.04 -3.96 26.33
CA MET A 1 -3.48 -2.62 25.97
C MET A 1 -3.46 -2.49 24.45
N GLU A 2 -4.55 -2.05 23.90
CA GLU A 2 -4.63 -1.85 22.47
C GLU A 2 -3.86 -0.60 22.06
N ILE A 3 -3.05 -0.74 21.01
CA ILE A 3 -2.27 0.36 20.48
C ILE A 3 -3.16 1.34 19.71
N LEU A 4 -4.18 0.79 19.03
CA LEU A 4 -5.14 1.59 18.29
C LEU A 4 -6.51 1.49 18.93
N ASP A 5 -6.96 2.59 19.48
CA ASP A 5 -8.35 2.72 19.93
C ASP A 5 -9.19 2.96 18.68
N SER A 6 -10.23 2.13 18.49
CA SER A 6 -11.13 2.26 17.32
C SER A 6 -11.74 3.65 17.25
N SER A 7 -12.07 4.26 18.39
CA SER A 7 -12.66 5.59 18.40
C SER A 7 -11.70 6.64 17.86
N ILE A 8 -10.43 6.59 18.29
CA ILE A 8 -9.41 7.52 17.80
C ILE A 8 -9.17 7.33 16.33
N PHE A 9 -9.06 6.07 15.88
CA PHE A 9 -8.83 5.73 14.49
C PHE A 9 -9.98 6.22 13.62
N ASP A 10 -11.21 5.89 13.98
CA ASP A 10 -12.39 6.20 13.18
C ASP A 10 -12.78 7.67 13.21
N LEU A 11 -12.51 8.38 14.31
CA LEU A 11 -12.86 9.79 14.47
C LEU A 11 -11.75 10.73 14.00
N SER A 12 -10.62 10.21 13.59
CA SER A 12 -9.53 11.06 13.14
C SER A 12 -9.97 11.92 11.95
N PRO A 13 -9.63 13.22 11.92
CA PRO A 13 -9.92 14.09 10.79
C PRO A 13 -8.98 13.83 9.61
N ILE A 14 -8.00 12.95 9.80
CA ILE A 14 -7.01 12.60 8.77
C ILE A 14 -7.32 11.19 8.27
N PRO A 15 -7.30 10.95 6.93
CA PRO A 15 -7.45 9.59 6.40
C PRO A 15 -6.34 8.69 6.94
N MET A 16 -6.71 7.53 7.47
CA MET A 16 -5.77 6.57 8.05
C MET A 16 -6.01 5.19 7.50
N TRP A 17 -4.93 4.49 7.23
CA TRP A 17 -4.92 3.14 6.66
C TRP A 17 -4.07 2.26 7.55
N LEU A 18 -4.54 1.04 7.78
CA LEU A 18 -3.73 -0.01 8.42
C LEU A 18 -3.46 -1.07 7.36
N GLU A 19 -2.20 -1.28 7.04
CA GLU A 19 -1.80 -2.14 5.94
C GLU A 19 -0.80 -3.21 6.39
N ASP A 20 -0.83 -4.36 5.71
CA ASP A 20 0.10 -5.46 5.94
C ASP A 20 0.98 -5.63 4.70
N PHE A 21 2.28 -5.44 4.84
CA PHE A 21 3.27 -5.56 3.78
C PHE A 21 4.03 -6.89 3.79
N SER A 22 3.59 -7.89 4.56
CA SER A 22 4.32 -9.16 4.67
C SER A 22 4.55 -9.83 3.31
N GLU A 23 3.55 -9.85 2.45
CA GLU A 23 3.67 -10.47 1.12
C GLU A 23 4.57 -9.63 0.21
N VAL A 24 4.53 -8.31 0.37
CA VAL A 24 5.43 -7.41 -0.36
C VAL A 24 6.88 -7.69 0.02
N LYS A 25 7.14 -7.84 1.32
CA LYS A 25 8.49 -8.13 1.80
C LYS A 25 9.02 -9.44 1.22
N LYS A 26 8.17 -10.46 1.13
CA LYS A 26 8.56 -11.74 0.53
C LYS A 26 8.96 -11.55 -0.94
N GLN A 27 8.20 -10.75 -1.68
CA GLN A 27 8.51 -10.48 -3.09
C GLN A 27 9.84 -9.73 -3.23
N LEU A 28 10.07 -8.75 -2.38
CA LEU A 28 11.33 -8.00 -2.40
C LEU A 28 12.52 -8.90 -2.07
N ASP A 29 12.35 -9.79 -1.10
CA ASP A 29 13.41 -10.75 -0.73
C ASP A 29 13.73 -11.71 -1.88
N LEU A 30 12.72 -12.12 -2.65
CA LEU A 30 12.91 -12.97 -3.83
C LEU A 30 13.74 -12.23 -4.89
N TRP A 31 13.42 -10.97 -5.16
CA TRP A 31 14.18 -10.17 -6.13
C TRP A 31 15.62 -9.98 -5.66
N LYS A 32 15.82 -9.76 -4.37
CA LYS A 32 17.15 -9.60 -3.79
C LYS A 32 17.96 -10.89 -3.97
N ALA A 33 17.34 -12.05 -3.74
CA ALA A 33 17.96 -13.35 -3.94
C ALA A 33 18.29 -13.60 -5.42
N ASP A 34 17.49 -13.05 -6.34
CA ASP A 34 17.70 -13.16 -7.78
C ASP A 34 18.79 -12.21 -8.30
N GLY A 35 19.38 -11.39 -7.45
CA GLY A 35 20.50 -10.53 -7.81
C GLY A 35 20.15 -9.07 -8.05
N VAL A 36 18.94 -8.64 -7.75
CA VAL A 36 18.57 -7.22 -7.88
C VAL A 36 19.35 -6.43 -6.82
N GLU A 37 20.19 -5.50 -7.28
CA GLU A 37 21.00 -4.67 -6.40
C GLU A 37 20.39 -3.28 -6.22
N ASN A 38 19.82 -2.71 -7.27
CA ASN A 38 19.22 -1.38 -7.24
C ASN A 38 17.72 -1.50 -7.51
N LEU A 39 16.94 -1.47 -6.45
CA LEU A 39 15.50 -1.63 -6.56
C LEU A 39 14.85 -0.50 -7.34
N ARG A 40 15.30 0.75 -7.15
CA ARG A 40 14.73 1.90 -7.86
C ARG A 40 14.83 1.70 -9.37
N THR A 41 16.02 1.39 -9.86
CA THR A 41 16.22 1.16 -11.30
C THR A 41 15.38 -0.01 -11.80
N PHE A 42 15.37 -1.10 -11.05
CA PHE A 42 14.60 -2.30 -11.39
C PHE A 42 13.10 -2.00 -11.53
N LEU A 43 12.54 -1.22 -10.62
CA LEU A 43 11.13 -0.86 -10.66
C LEU A 43 10.82 0.17 -11.75
N GLU A 44 11.74 1.11 -11.98
CA GLU A 44 11.53 2.14 -13.01
C GLU A 44 11.61 1.58 -14.44
N GLU A 45 12.32 0.48 -14.63
CA GLU A 45 12.39 -0.21 -15.93
C GLU A 45 11.03 -0.76 -16.35
N ASP A 46 10.21 -1.14 -15.37
CA ASP A 46 8.90 -1.73 -15.64
C ASP A 46 7.96 -1.39 -14.49
N GLN A 47 7.11 -0.41 -14.72
CA GLN A 47 6.16 0.05 -13.70
C GLN A 47 5.15 -1.01 -13.29
N SER A 48 4.94 -2.05 -14.11
CA SER A 48 4.07 -3.15 -13.73
C SER A 48 4.57 -3.88 -12.48
N ARG A 49 5.88 -3.79 -12.20
CA ARG A 49 6.47 -4.38 -10.99
C ARG A 49 5.98 -3.65 -9.74
N ILE A 50 5.81 -2.34 -9.83
CA ILE A 50 5.25 -1.54 -8.73
C ILE A 50 3.79 -1.91 -8.51
N ALA A 51 3.02 -2.03 -9.59
CA ALA A 51 1.62 -2.42 -9.51
C ALA A 51 1.47 -3.82 -8.91
N SER A 52 2.33 -4.76 -9.29
CA SER A 52 2.33 -6.11 -8.74
C SER A 52 2.54 -6.09 -7.22
N CYS A 53 3.48 -5.27 -6.74
CA CYS A 53 3.71 -5.12 -5.31
C CYS A 53 2.51 -4.49 -4.62
N ALA A 54 1.89 -3.49 -5.25
CA ALA A 54 0.72 -2.83 -4.68
C ALA A 54 -0.43 -3.82 -4.48
N HIS A 55 -0.59 -4.77 -5.38
CA HIS A 55 -1.62 -5.80 -5.24
C HIS A 55 -1.35 -6.77 -4.10
N LEU A 56 -0.11 -6.87 -3.64
CA LEU A 56 0.27 -7.73 -2.51
C LEU A 56 0.03 -7.06 -1.16
N ILE A 57 -0.17 -5.75 -1.15
CA ILE A 57 -0.46 -5.02 0.08
C ILE A 57 -1.87 -5.39 0.53
N LYS A 58 -1.99 -5.83 1.78
CA LYS A 58 -3.29 -6.12 2.36
C LYS A 58 -3.75 -4.92 3.17
N ILE A 59 -4.90 -4.38 2.84
CA ILE A 59 -5.50 -3.30 3.60
C ILE A 59 -6.36 -3.92 4.67
N LEU A 60 -5.91 -3.85 5.92
CA LEU A 60 -6.59 -4.47 7.05
C LEU A 60 -7.73 -3.61 7.54
N ARG A 61 -7.54 -2.28 7.48
CA ARG A 61 -8.51 -1.35 8.02
C ARG A 61 -8.28 0.05 7.47
N VAL A 62 -9.37 0.79 7.31
CA VAL A 62 -9.33 2.23 6.98
C VAL A 62 -10.30 2.93 7.92
N ASN A 63 -10.06 4.21 8.19
CA ASN A 63 -11.01 4.96 9.02
C ASN A 63 -12.12 5.55 8.16
N GLN A 64 -13.14 6.13 8.83
CA GLN A 64 -14.28 6.70 8.14
C GLN A 64 -13.87 7.84 7.21
N LYS A 65 -12.88 8.64 7.61
CA LYS A 65 -12.39 9.74 6.78
C LYS A 65 -11.83 9.25 5.44
N THR A 66 -11.15 8.10 5.44
CA THR A 66 -10.65 7.48 4.21
C THR A 66 -11.81 7.07 3.31
N LEU A 67 -12.84 6.43 3.88
CA LEU A 67 -14.01 6.01 3.12
C LEU A 67 -14.71 7.22 2.49
N ASP A 68 -14.85 8.29 3.26
CA ASP A 68 -15.48 9.52 2.78
C ASP A 68 -14.67 10.15 1.64
N LEU A 69 -13.36 10.18 1.78
CA LEU A 69 -12.46 10.77 0.79
C LEU A 69 -12.59 10.06 -0.57
N PHE A 70 -12.70 8.75 -0.56
CA PHE A 70 -12.83 7.95 -1.77
C PHE A 70 -14.27 7.61 -2.14
N GLU A 71 -15.23 8.18 -1.42
CA GLU A 71 -16.66 7.94 -1.63
C GLU A 71 -17.00 6.45 -1.61
N ALA A 72 -16.32 5.69 -0.73
CA ALA A 72 -16.52 4.26 -0.58
C ALA A 72 -17.50 3.97 0.55
N LYS A 73 -18.34 2.96 0.36
CA LYS A 73 -19.33 2.56 1.34
C LYS A 73 -18.71 1.82 2.51
N ASN A 74 -17.69 1.00 2.21
CA ASN A 74 -17.01 0.20 3.22
C ASN A 74 -15.65 -0.24 2.66
N LEU A 75 -14.88 -0.96 3.48
CA LEU A 75 -13.55 -1.42 3.08
C LEU A 75 -13.58 -2.30 1.84
N LYS A 76 -14.55 -3.20 1.74
CA LYS A 76 -14.67 -4.08 0.58
C LYS A 76 -14.88 -3.29 -0.70
N HIS A 77 -15.77 -2.31 -0.67
CA HIS A 77 -16.04 -1.44 -1.82
C HIS A 77 -14.77 -0.68 -2.22
N LEU A 78 -14.05 -0.14 -1.24
CA LEU A 78 -12.80 0.59 -1.48
C LEU A 78 -11.75 -0.31 -2.15
N THR A 79 -11.53 -1.51 -1.61
CA THR A 79 -10.51 -2.41 -2.14
C THR A 79 -10.83 -2.93 -3.52
N GLN A 80 -12.11 -3.13 -3.82
CA GLN A 80 -12.54 -3.55 -5.16
C GLN A 80 -12.24 -2.49 -6.21
N ASN A 81 -12.20 -1.22 -5.82
CA ASN A 81 -11.99 -0.11 -6.73
C ASN A 81 -10.56 0.45 -6.70
N LEU A 82 -9.66 -0.14 -5.92
CA LEU A 82 -8.29 0.36 -5.81
C LEU A 82 -7.55 0.34 -7.14
N SER A 83 -7.80 -0.66 -7.98
CA SER A 83 -7.16 -0.73 -9.28
C SER A 83 -7.57 0.44 -10.18
N VAL A 84 -8.79 0.95 -10.01
CA VAL A 84 -9.29 2.12 -10.74
C VAL A 84 -8.69 3.40 -10.16
N ILE A 85 -8.54 3.44 -8.83
CA ILE A 85 -8.01 4.60 -8.12
C ILE A 85 -6.49 4.68 -8.27
N PHE A 86 -5.84 3.54 -8.53
CA PHE A 86 -4.38 3.43 -8.62
C PHE A 86 -3.90 4.21 -9.85
N GLN A 87 -3.56 5.46 -9.63
CA GLN A 87 -3.13 6.40 -10.65
C GLN A 87 -1.61 6.50 -10.67
N GLN A 88 -1.08 7.05 -11.76
CA GLN A 88 0.36 7.23 -11.92
C GLN A 88 0.98 8.01 -10.75
N GLU A 89 0.25 8.94 -10.18
CA GLU A 89 0.69 9.72 -9.01
C GLU A 89 0.97 8.83 -7.81
N MET A 90 0.21 7.75 -7.66
CA MET A 90 0.39 6.82 -6.54
C MET A 90 1.62 5.93 -6.71
N PHE A 91 2.11 5.77 -7.94
CA PHE A 91 3.33 4.99 -8.20
C PHE A 91 4.52 5.57 -7.45
N GLN A 92 4.64 6.89 -7.40
CA GLN A 92 5.75 7.53 -6.70
C GLN A 92 5.71 7.25 -5.19
N SER A 93 4.53 7.31 -4.60
CA SER A 93 4.36 6.99 -3.19
C SER A 93 4.69 5.53 -2.89
N TYR A 94 4.20 4.62 -3.72
CA TYR A 94 4.50 3.20 -3.54
C TYR A 94 5.97 2.89 -3.77
N LEU A 95 6.58 3.51 -4.77
CA LEU A 95 8.01 3.36 -5.01
C LEU A 95 8.81 3.76 -3.77
N PHE A 96 8.48 4.89 -3.18
CA PHE A 96 9.14 5.38 -1.98
C PHE A 96 8.98 4.39 -0.81
N GLU A 97 7.77 3.87 -0.59
CA GLU A 97 7.51 2.89 0.45
C GLU A 97 8.30 1.60 0.23
N LEU A 98 8.34 1.10 -1.01
CA LEU A 98 9.06 -0.12 -1.35
C LEU A 98 10.56 0.03 -1.10
N LEU A 99 11.12 1.19 -1.43
CA LEU A 99 12.54 1.47 -1.20
C LEU A 99 12.87 1.46 0.28
N GLN A 100 11.97 1.91 1.13
CA GLN A 100 12.18 1.89 2.58
C GLN A 100 12.13 0.47 3.13
N ILE A 101 11.26 -0.38 2.61
CA ILE A 101 11.15 -1.78 3.04
C ILE A 101 12.36 -2.59 2.55
N TRP A 102 12.90 -2.24 1.39
CA TRP A 102 14.02 -2.95 0.75
C TRP A 102 15.25 -2.99 1.66
N ASP A 103 15.55 -1.91 2.32
CA ASP A 103 16.66 -1.82 3.27
C ASP A 103 16.29 -2.48 4.63
#